data_18b5b7b5db370ddd6b58acb89e130e1a
#
_entry.id   18b5b7b5db370ddd6b58acb89e130e1a
#
_cell.length_a   1.000
_cell.length_b   1.000
_cell.length_c   1.000
_cell.angle_alpha   90.00
_cell.angle_beta   90.00
_cell.angle_gamma   90.00
#
_symmetry.space_group_name_H-M   'P 1'
#
loop_
_entity.id
_entity.type
_entity.pdbx_description
1 polymer ?
#
loop_
_entity_poly.entity_id
_entity_poly.type
_entity_poly.pdbx_seq_one_letter_code
_entity_poly.pdbx_strand_id
1 'polypeptide(L)'
;MWFTLVRAFTGVQQHRHEEFNRFLNDIERAVPAGKLIEAVVDNYATHKHPNVKAWLERHPRWTFHFTPTSGSWLNAVETFLSALTRKRIRRGSFHSIIDLQAAIKRYLAEHNAEPKPFIWKASAASILAKLDRMPAPSV
;
A
#
# COMPACT_ATOMS: atom_id res chain seq x y z
N MET A 1 12.79 -11.22 -3.93
CA MET A 1 12.53 -10.82 -2.55
C MET A 1 11.49 -9.70 -2.58
N TRP A 2 10.29 -9.99 -2.15
CA TRP A 2 9.16 -9.06 -2.16
C TRP A 2 9.09 -8.38 -0.80
N PHE A 3 9.21 -7.06 -0.78
CA PHE A 3 9.00 -6.28 0.44
C PHE A 3 7.58 -5.70 0.40
N THR A 4 6.72 -6.16 1.29
CA THR A 4 5.46 -5.46 1.56
C THR A 4 5.72 -4.53 2.74
N LEU A 5 6.04 -3.29 2.47
CA LEU A 5 6.18 -2.27 3.50
C LEU A 5 4.80 -1.65 3.73
N VAL A 6 4.16 -2.00 4.83
CA VAL A 6 2.90 -1.37 5.26
C VAL A 6 3.22 -0.35 6.33
N ARG A 7 3.08 0.91 6.01
CA ARG A 7 3.06 2.00 6.98
C ARG A 7 1.62 2.48 7.14
N ALA A 8 1.06 2.37 8.33
CA ALA A 8 -0.26 2.92 8.61
C ALA A 8 -0.18 4.45 8.53
N PHE A 9 -0.96 5.03 7.64
CA PHE A 9 -1.13 6.48 7.52
C PHE A 9 -2.13 6.95 8.58
N THR A 10 -1.65 7.68 9.58
CA THR A 10 -2.48 8.55 10.41
C THR A 10 -2.36 9.96 9.82
N GLY A 11 -3.21 10.28 8.85
CA GLY A 11 -3.09 11.54 8.11
C GLY A 11 -4.09 12.58 8.54
N VAL A 12 -3.65 13.78 8.88
CA VAL A 12 -4.41 15.02 8.84
C VAL A 12 -4.58 15.45 7.39
N GLN A 13 -5.76 15.91 6.99
CA GLN A 13 -6.19 16.04 5.58
C GLN A 13 -5.40 17.02 4.70
N GLN A 14 -4.50 17.84 5.23
CA GLN A 14 -3.93 18.97 4.49
C GLN A 14 -2.61 18.73 3.73
N HIS A 15 -1.85 17.67 4.05
CA HIS A 15 -0.52 17.44 3.45
C HIS A 15 -0.28 15.99 2.98
N ARG A 16 -1.31 15.33 2.45
CA ARG A 16 -1.25 13.90 2.07
C ARG A 16 -0.16 13.58 1.07
N HIS A 17 0.09 14.46 0.11
CA HIS A 17 1.15 14.26 -0.89
C HIS A 17 2.56 14.40 -0.29
N GLU A 18 2.75 15.26 0.72
CA GLU A 18 4.03 15.41 1.43
C GLU A 18 4.31 14.17 2.29
N GLU A 19 3.31 13.66 2.98
CA GLU A 19 3.41 12.41 3.75
C GLU A 19 3.70 11.22 2.84
N PHE A 20 3.06 11.18 1.68
CA PHE A 20 3.31 10.16 0.69
C PHE A 20 4.74 10.25 0.15
N ASN A 21 5.24 11.43 -0.18
CA ASN A 21 6.63 11.62 -0.59
C ASN A 21 7.64 11.23 0.50
N ARG A 22 7.35 11.50 1.77
CA ARG A 22 8.18 11.01 2.89
C ARG A 22 8.21 9.49 2.94
N PHE A 23 7.06 8.85 2.76
CA PHE A 23 6.96 7.40 2.70
C PHE A 23 7.76 6.82 1.54
N LEU A 24 7.68 7.42 0.35
CA LEU A 24 8.50 7.02 -0.81
C LEU A 24 10.00 7.16 -0.51
N ASN A 25 10.43 8.24 0.14
CA ASN A 25 11.81 8.43 0.55
C ASN A 25 12.28 7.39 1.58
N ASP A 26 11.40 6.95 2.48
CA ASP A 26 11.73 5.90 3.45
C ASP A 26 11.98 4.56 2.73
N ILE A 27 11.15 4.23 1.73
CA ILE A 27 11.35 3.04 0.90
C ILE A 27 12.62 3.17 0.06
N GLU A 28 12.86 4.34 -0.54
CA GLU A 28 14.06 4.60 -1.35
C GLU A 28 15.35 4.32 -0.59
N ARG A 29 15.38 4.69 0.70
CA ARG A 29 16.53 4.43 1.58
C ARG A 29 16.63 2.97 2.01
N ALA A 30 15.50 2.29 2.15
CA ALA A 30 15.46 0.91 2.62
C ALA A 30 15.82 -0.12 1.53
N VAL A 31 15.59 0.23 0.26
CA VAL A 31 15.85 -0.67 -0.87
C VAL A 31 17.28 -0.46 -1.38
N PRO A 32 18.11 -1.52 -1.46
CA PRO A 32 19.48 -1.41 -1.95
C PRO A 32 19.59 -0.71 -3.31
N ALA A 33 20.66 0.07 -3.48
CA ALA A 33 20.96 0.72 -4.75
C ALA A 33 21.04 -0.28 -5.91
N GLY A 34 20.59 0.12 -7.11
CA GLY A 34 20.60 -0.73 -8.30
C GLY A 34 19.45 -1.72 -8.41
N LYS A 35 18.53 -1.78 -7.42
CA LYS A 35 17.28 -2.53 -7.54
C LYS A 35 16.18 -1.66 -8.14
N LEU A 36 15.44 -2.20 -9.09
CA LEU A 36 14.21 -1.58 -9.59
C LEU A 36 13.08 -1.73 -8.55
N ILE A 37 12.21 -0.75 -8.50
CA ILE A 37 11.08 -0.72 -7.59
C ILE A 37 9.78 -0.61 -8.40
N GLU A 38 8.99 -1.67 -8.38
CA GLU A 38 7.67 -1.72 -8.98
C GLU A 38 6.63 -1.52 -7.88
N ALA A 39 5.94 -0.40 -7.89
CA ALA A 39 4.96 -0.05 -6.86
C ALA A 39 3.54 -0.12 -7.42
N VAL A 40 2.71 -0.97 -6.80
CA VAL A 40 1.27 -0.99 -7.06
C VAL A 40 0.62 0.03 -6.14
N VAL A 41 -0.04 1.03 -6.72
CA VAL A 41 -0.71 2.12 -6.01
C VAL A 41 -2.16 2.22 -6.42
N ASP A 42 -3.03 2.59 -5.48
CA ASP A 42 -4.42 2.83 -5.81
C ASP A 42 -4.58 4.11 -6.65
N ASN A 43 -5.73 4.22 -7.32
CA ASN A 43 -6.02 5.34 -8.22
C ASN A 43 -6.49 6.59 -7.45
N TYR A 44 -5.76 6.95 -6.37
CA TYR A 44 -6.08 8.10 -5.54
C TYR A 44 -5.38 9.38 -6.02
N ALA A 45 -6.08 10.51 -5.96
CA ALA A 45 -5.58 11.79 -6.48
C ALA A 45 -4.22 12.21 -5.88
N THR A 46 -3.96 11.90 -4.62
CA THR A 46 -2.68 12.19 -3.95
C THR A 46 -1.50 11.55 -4.66
N HIS A 47 -1.65 10.32 -5.18
CA HIS A 47 -0.58 9.61 -5.88
C HIS A 47 -0.27 10.20 -7.26
N LYS A 48 -1.17 11.02 -7.79
CA LYS A 48 -1.03 11.72 -9.09
C LYS A 48 -0.69 13.20 -8.92
N HIS A 49 -0.45 13.64 -7.69
CA HIS A 49 -0.10 15.04 -7.42
C HIS A 49 1.20 15.45 -8.14
N PRO A 50 1.32 16.69 -8.64
CA PRO A 50 2.52 17.17 -9.35
C PRO A 50 3.82 16.94 -8.58
N ASN A 51 3.82 17.11 -7.24
CA ASN A 51 4.99 16.85 -6.40
C ASN A 51 5.42 15.38 -6.37
N VAL A 52 4.46 14.45 -6.49
CA VAL A 52 4.75 13.01 -6.62
C VAL A 52 5.34 12.70 -7.99
N LYS A 53 4.79 13.30 -9.03
CA LYS A 53 5.33 13.15 -10.41
C LYS A 53 6.76 13.68 -10.49
N ALA A 54 7.03 14.86 -9.97
CA ALA A 54 8.37 15.45 -9.92
C ALA A 54 9.35 14.60 -9.06
N TRP A 55 8.85 13.93 -8.03
CA TRP A 55 9.64 12.98 -7.25
C TRP A 55 10.02 11.76 -8.11
N LEU A 56 9.06 11.17 -8.82
CA LEU A 56 9.30 10.02 -9.72
C LEU A 56 10.31 10.33 -10.84
N GLU A 57 10.24 11.52 -11.44
CA GLU A 57 11.20 11.96 -12.47
C GLU A 57 12.65 11.95 -11.97
N ARG A 58 12.85 12.23 -10.68
CA ARG A 58 14.17 12.18 -10.03
C ARG A 58 14.59 10.79 -9.56
N HIS A 59 13.68 9.81 -9.60
CA HIS A 59 13.91 8.45 -9.14
C HIS A 59 13.59 7.43 -10.24
N PRO A 60 14.39 7.34 -11.30
CA PRO A 60 14.07 6.55 -12.50
C PRO A 60 14.01 5.03 -12.27
N ARG A 61 14.47 4.54 -11.11
CA ARG A 61 14.33 3.12 -10.73
C ARG A 61 12.93 2.73 -10.26
N TRP A 62 12.01 3.71 -10.13
CA TRP A 62 10.64 3.50 -9.71
C TRP A 62 9.68 3.45 -10.88
N THR A 63 8.77 2.49 -10.84
CA THR A 63 7.63 2.40 -11.75
C THR A 63 6.34 2.28 -10.92
N PHE A 64 5.39 3.16 -11.16
CA PHE A 64 4.07 3.10 -10.53
C PHE A 64 3.08 2.39 -11.45
N HIS A 65 2.38 1.40 -10.89
CA HIS A 65 1.27 0.70 -11.51
C HIS A 65 -0.01 1.08 -10.80
N PHE A 66 -0.84 1.89 -11.43
CA PHE A 66 -2.10 2.32 -10.83
C PHE A 66 -3.15 1.22 -10.97
N THR A 67 -3.88 0.95 -9.87
CA THR A 67 -5.07 0.10 -9.96
C THR A 67 -6.16 0.82 -10.75
N PRO A 68 -7.02 0.10 -11.50
CA PRO A 68 -8.16 0.71 -12.20
C PRO A 68 -9.09 1.43 -11.24
N THR A 69 -9.82 2.42 -11.73
CA THR A 69 -10.92 3.04 -10.97
C THR A 69 -11.88 1.95 -10.51
N SER A 70 -12.28 1.98 -9.24
CA SER A 70 -13.07 0.92 -8.59
C SER A 70 -12.38 -0.45 -8.48
N GLY A 71 -11.08 -0.53 -8.83
CA GLY A 71 -10.27 -1.74 -8.76
C GLY A 71 -9.29 -1.78 -7.59
N SER A 72 -9.49 -0.98 -6.54
CA SER A 72 -8.58 -0.91 -5.38
C SER A 72 -8.38 -2.25 -4.67
N TRP A 73 -9.37 -3.17 -4.77
CA TRP A 73 -9.26 -4.54 -4.26
C TRP A 73 -8.11 -5.36 -4.89
N LEU A 74 -7.57 -4.92 -6.03
CA LEU A 74 -6.36 -5.49 -6.63
C LEU A 74 -5.10 -5.13 -5.84
N ASN A 75 -5.16 -4.11 -4.98
CA ASN A 75 -4.05 -3.75 -4.14
C ASN A 75 -3.98 -4.69 -2.92
N ALA A 76 -2.95 -5.54 -2.88
CA ALA A 76 -2.76 -6.53 -1.82
C ALA A 76 -2.65 -5.89 -0.42
N VAL A 77 -2.33 -4.61 -0.31
CA VAL A 77 -2.26 -3.90 0.98
C VAL A 77 -3.62 -3.84 1.68
N GLU A 78 -4.72 -3.73 0.95
CA GLU A 78 -6.07 -3.75 1.54
C GLU A 78 -6.38 -5.09 2.18
N THR A 79 -5.99 -6.19 1.53
CA THR A 79 -6.12 -7.54 2.10
C THR A 79 -5.29 -7.69 3.38
N PHE A 80 -4.08 -7.14 3.38
CA PHE A 80 -3.21 -7.13 4.56
C PHE A 80 -3.83 -6.34 5.72
N LEU A 81 -4.31 -5.12 5.46
CA LEU A 81 -4.95 -4.27 6.47
C LEU A 81 -6.24 -4.91 7.02
N SER A 82 -7.01 -5.58 6.17
CA SER A 82 -8.19 -6.35 6.61
C SER A 82 -7.80 -7.51 7.51
N ALA A 83 -6.70 -8.21 7.23
CA ALA A 83 -6.19 -9.28 8.09
C ALA A 83 -5.70 -8.75 9.44
N LEU A 84 -4.97 -7.64 9.46
CA LEU A 84 -4.55 -6.95 10.67
C LEU A 84 -5.76 -6.56 11.54
N THR A 85 -6.77 -5.94 10.93
CA THR A 85 -7.99 -5.53 11.62
C THR A 85 -8.70 -6.73 12.26
N ARG A 86 -8.87 -7.83 11.54
CA ARG A 86 -9.55 -9.04 12.06
C ARG A 86 -8.76 -9.74 13.15
N LYS A 87 -7.45 -9.86 12.97
CA LYS A 87 -6.61 -10.67 13.85
C LYS A 87 -6.19 -9.95 15.12
N ARG A 88 -6.02 -8.64 15.08
CA ARG A 88 -5.46 -7.87 16.19
C ARG A 88 -6.38 -6.77 16.70
N ILE A 89 -7.00 -5.98 15.83
CA ILE A 89 -7.76 -4.80 16.26
C ILE A 89 -9.12 -5.19 16.83
N ARG A 90 -9.91 -5.99 16.11
CA ARG A 90 -11.26 -6.40 16.56
C ARG A 90 -11.28 -7.31 17.78
N ARG A 91 -10.18 -8.02 18.04
CA ARG A 91 -10.06 -8.98 19.15
C ARG A 91 -9.27 -8.44 20.32
N GLY A 92 -8.70 -7.25 20.18
CA GLY A 92 -7.89 -6.61 21.20
C GLY A 92 -8.71 -5.63 22.05
N SER A 93 -8.35 -5.52 23.33
CA SER A 93 -8.74 -4.41 24.18
C SER A 93 -7.58 -3.45 24.27
N PHE A 94 -7.81 -2.18 23.93
CA PHE A 94 -6.79 -1.15 23.96
C PHE A 94 -7.22 -0.05 24.91
N HIS A 95 -6.35 0.28 25.86
CA HIS A 95 -6.61 1.31 26.87
C HIS A 95 -6.14 2.70 26.40
N SER A 96 -5.33 2.75 25.33
CA SER A 96 -4.81 4.00 24.79
C SER A 96 -4.44 3.84 23.29
N ILE A 97 -4.23 4.98 22.62
CA ILE A 97 -3.69 5.01 21.25
C ILE A 97 -2.28 4.38 21.20
N ILE A 98 -1.51 4.56 22.28
CA ILE A 98 -0.15 4.00 22.40
C ILE A 98 -0.21 2.46 22.41
N ASP A 99 -1.15 1.88 23.15
CA ASP A 99 -1.35 0.43 23.18
C ASP A 99 -1.74 -0.12 21.81
N LEU A 100 -2.64 0.56 21.10
CA LEU A 100 -3.03 0.20 19.75
C LEU A 100 -1.84 0.27 18.79
N GLN A 101 -1.06 1.35 18.83
CA GLN A 101 0.13 1.50 18.00
C GLN A 101 1.17 0.42 18.29
N ALA A 102 1.39 0.06 19.55
CA ALA A 102 2.30 -1.00 19.94
C ALA A 102 1.84 -2.36 19.42
N ALA A 103 0.53 -2.66 19.46
CA ALA A 103 -0.04 -3.89 18.91
C ALA A 103 0.14 -3.99 17.40
N ILE A 104 -0.09 -2.90 16.67
CA ILE A 104 0.13 -2.82 15.23
C ILE A 104 1.61 -3.03 14.90
N LYS A 105 2.52 -2.36 15.60
CA LYS A 105 3.97 -2.51 15.39
C LYS A 105 4.45 -3.95 15.62
N ARG A 106 3.95 -4.62 16.68
CA ARG A 106 4.26 -6.03 16.93
C ARG A 106 3.77 -6.93 15.80
N TYR A 107 2.53 -6.74 15.34
CA TYR A 107 1.99 -7.52 14.22
C TYR A 107 2.83 -7.35 12.95
N LEU A 108 3.25 -6.12 12.65
CA LEU A 108 4.11 -5.83 11.50
C LEU A 108 5.48 -6.50 11.65
N ALA A 109 6.08 -6.46 12.83
CA ALA A 109 7.36 -7.12 13.11
C ALA A 109 7.27 -8.63 12.95
N GLU A 110 6.23 -9.26 13.51
CA GLU A 110 5.95 -10.70 13.36
C GLU A 110 5.75 -11.08 11.89
N HIS A 111 4.96 -10.29 11.16
CA HIS A 111 4.72 -10.52 9.73
C HIS A 111 5.99 -10.40 8.88
N ASN A 112 6.84 -9.43 9.19
CA ASN A 112 8.08 -9.18 8.46
C ASN A 112 9.21 -10.15 8.83
N ALA A 113 9.15 -10.78 10.00
CA ALA A 113 10.10 -11.82 10.40
C ALA A 113 9.96 -13.10 9.55
N GLU A 114 8.73 -13.43 9.15
CA GLU A 114 8.43 -14.55 8.25
C GLU A 114 7.60 -14.07 7.05
N PRO A 115 8.20 -13.34 6.10
CA PRO A 115 7.47 -12.77 4.99
C PRO A 115 6.99 -13.89 4.05
N LYS A 116 5.67 -13.98 3.89
CA LYS A 116 5.04 -14.89 2.94
C LYS A 116 4.54 -14.10 1.73
N PRO A 117 4.88 -14.53 0.51
CA PRO A 117 4.38 -13.87 -0.69
C PRO A 117 2.86 -13.94 -0.73
N PHE A 118 2.23 -12.89 -1.25
CA PHE A 118 0.80 -12.89 -1.50
C PHE A 118 0.48 -13.86 -2.64
N ILE A 119 -0.45 -14.79 -2.39
CA ILE A 119 -0.87 -15.78 -3.39
C ILE A 119 -2.24 -15.40 -3.91
N TRP A 120 -2.33 -15.07 -5.20
CA TRP A 120 -3.58 -14.87 -5.91
C TRP A 120 -4.26 -16.22 -6.12
N LYS A 121 -5.45 -16.39 -5.56
CA LYS A 121 -6.27 -17.60 -5.76
C LYS A 121 -7.03 -17.57 -7.09
N ALA A 122 -7.32 -16.38 -7.59
CA ALA A 122 -8.01 -16.19 -8.86
C ALA A 122 -6.99 -16.08 -10.01
N SER A 123 -7.31 -16.65 -11.17
CA SER A 123 -6.48 -16.53 -12.37
C SER A 123 -6.50 -15.08 -12.91
N ALA A 124 -5.46 -14.68 -13.62
CA ALA A 124 -5.40 -13.35 -14.26
C ALA A 124 -6.61 -13.13 -15.19
N ALA A 125 -7.00 -14.15 -15.96
CA ALA A 125 -8.17 -14.08 -16.87
C ALA A 125 -9.47 -13.81 -16.10
N SER A 126 -9.70 -14.46 -14.95
CA SER A 126 -10.90 -14.23 -14.15
C SER A 126 -10.91 -12.85 -13.49
N ILE A 127 -9.74 -12.30 -13.17
CA ILE A 127 -9.60 -10.95 -12.63
C ILE A 127 -9.90 -9.92 -13.71
N LEU A 128 -9.33 -10.07 -14.90
CA LEU A 128 -9.56 -9.17 -16.04
C LEU A 128 -11.02 -9.16 -16.45
N ALA A 129 -11.67 -10.33 -16.53
CA ALA A 129 -13.10 -10.43 -16.84
C ALA A 129 -14.01 -9.75 -15.81
N LYS A 130 -13.57 -9.58 -14.57
CA LYS A 130 -14.28 -8.77 -13.57
C LYS A 130 -14.11 -7.29 -13.82
N LEU A 131 -12.93 -6.85 -14.23
CA LEU A 131 -12.67 -5.45 -14.56
C LEU A 131 -13.48 -4.98 -15.75
N ASP A 132 -13.60 -5.81 -16.79
CA ASP A 132 -14.40 -5.52 -17.99
C ASP A 132 -15.91 -5.33 -17.69
N ARG A 133 -16.39 -5.91 -16.60
CA ARG A 133 -17.79 -5.78 -16.15
C ARG A 133 -18.04 -4.59 -15.23
N MET A 134 -17.00 -3.89 -14.84
CA MET A 134 -17.15 -2.71 -13.97
C MET A 134 -17.69 -1.54 -14.79
N PRO A 135 -18.62 -0.73 -14.22
CA PRO A 135 -19.09 0.46 -14.90
C PRO A 135 -17.93 1.42 -15.18
N ALA A 136 -17.97 2.04 -16.37
CA ALA A 136 -17.02 3.09 -16.70
C ALA A 136 -17.05 4.19 -15.62
N PRO A 137 -15.91 4.80 -15.29
CA PRO A 137 -15.87 5.88 -14.32
C PRO A 137 -16.84 6.98 -14.76
N SER A 138 -17.73 7.37 -13.86
CA SER A 138 -18.58 8.55 -14.07
C SER A 138 -17.64 9.74 -14.25
N VAL A 139 -17.76 10.37 -15.41
CA VAL A 139 -17.00 11.59 -15.76
C VAL A 139 -17.49 12.74 -14.89
#